data_fa7bb6692f4d0c7540245201015dd371
#
_entry.id   fa7bb6692f4d0c7540245201015dd371
#
_cell.length_a   1.000
_cell.length_b   1.000
_cell.length_c   1.000
_cell.angle_alpha   90.00
_cell.angle_beta   90.00
_cell.angle_gamma   90.00
#
_symmetry.space_group_name_H-M   'P 1'
#
loop_
_entity.id
_entity.type
_entity.pdbx_description
1 polymer ?
#
loop_
_entity_poly.entity_id
_entity_poly.type
_entity_poly.pdbx_seq_one_letter_code
_entity_poly.pdbx_strand_id
1 'polypeptide(L)'
;MTSETPAVLVRDLHARRGAHPVLHGLNLTVPRGLVVGLIGPSGCGKTTLMRAIVGVQIVQSGTVTVLGRPAGSAPLRRRVGYVTQDASVYDDLTVRQNLLYFRSVLGVPRDDVDRVIEATDLAPYAGQLAGSLSGGQRSRVSLAGALLGSPELLVLDEPTVGLDPVLRVELWGLFHRLAAAGTSLLVSSHVMDEAGRCDRLLLMRGGEILADDTPAGLLGTTGTHDVEAAFLALIASHPSAAKASPGGPEQTDEGHS
;
A
#
# COMPACT_ATOMS: atom_id res chain seq x y z
N MET A 1 16.43 -3.10 26.04
CA MET A 1 15.61 -3.27 24.83
C MET A 1 16.00 -2.15 23.88
N THR A 2 16.85 -2.41 22.90
CA THR A 2 17.19 -1.45 21.84
C THR A 2 15.94 -1.19 21.04
N SER A 3 15.39 0.02 21.12
CA SER A 3 14.24 0.45 20.31
C SER A 3 14.68 0.42 18.84
N GLU A 4 14.32 -0.66 18.15
CA GLU A 4 14.61 -0.80 16.74
C GLU A 4 13.84 0.28 15.97
N THR A 5 14.55 1.04 15.11
CA THR A 5 13.93 2.14 14.32
C THR A 5 12.86 1.55 13.41
N PRO A 6 11.60 2.01 13.48
CA PRO A 6 10.51 1.46 12.67
C PRO A 6 10.76 1.67 11.17
N ALA A 7 10.08 0.88 10.33
CA ALA A 7 10.14 1.06 8.88
C ALA A 7 9.53 2.40 8.46
N VAL A 8 8.39 2.78 9.07
CA VAL A 8 7.76 4.09 8.86
C VAL A 8 7.31 4.68 10.20
N LEU A 9 7.54 5.97 10.38
CA LEU A 9 7.02 6.78 11.49
C LEU A 9 6.40 8.04 10.92
N VAL A 10 5.11 8.23 11.17
CA VAL A 10 4.35 9.41 10.78
C VAL A 10 3.89 10.15 12.04
N ARG A 11 4.08 11.48 12.05
CA ARG A 11 3.68 12.34 13.17
C ARG A 11 2.95 13.56 12.66
N ASP A 12 1.75 13.78 13.17
CA ASP A 12 0.89 14.94 12.93
C ASP A 12 0.77 15.29 11.45
N LEU A 13 0.57 14.27 10.59
CA LEU A 13 0.59 14.44 9.14
C LEU A 13 -0.71 15.05 8.63
N HIS A 14 -0.58 16.23 8.00
CA HIS A 14 -1.66 16.85 7.26
C HIS A 14 -1.34 16.89 5.77
N ALA A 15 -2.28 16.46 4.94
CA ALA A 15 -2.13 16.47 3.49
C ALA A 15 -3.44 16.86 2.80
N ARG A 16 -3.33 17.49 1.61
CA ARG A 16 -4.44 17.93 0.78
C ARG A 16 -4.36 17.35 -0.62
N ARG A 17 -5.50 17.24 -1.26
CA ARG A 17 -5.61 16.96 -2.70
C ARG A 17 -6.32 18.14 -3.35
N GLY A 18 -5.53 19.00 -4.03
CA GLY A 18 -6.04 20.30 -4.45
C GLY A 18 -6.47 21.14 -3.24
N ALA A 19 -7.71 21.64 -3.26
CA ALA A 19 -8.28 22.43 -2.17
C ALA A 19 -8.77 21.58 -0.97
N HIS A 20 -8.99 20.28 -1.15
CA HIS A 20 -9.62 19.42 -0.16
C HIS A 20 -8.60 18.79 0.81
N PRO A 21 -8.72 19.01 2.13
CA PRO A 21 -7.93 18.29 3.13
C PRO A 21 -8.30 16.79 3.10
N VAL A 22 -7.28 15.93 3.20
CA VAL A 22 -7.45 14.47 3.11
C VAL A 22 -6.90 13.75 4.33
N LEU A 23 -5.80 14.23 4.91
CA LEU A 23 -5.22 13.69 6.13
C LEU A 23 -5.23 14.77 7.22
N HIS A 24 -5.63 14.39 8.44
CA HIS A 24 -5.97 15.31 9.52
C HIS A 24 -5.17 15.00 10.80
N GLY A 25 -3.87 15.39 10.84
CA GLY A 25 -3.04 15.16 12.03
C GLY A 25 -2.72 13.67 12.26
N LEU A 26 -2.57 12.91 11.19
CA LEU A 26 -2.43 11.45 11.23
C LEU A 26 -1.12 11.03 11.87
N ASN A 27 -1.21 10.09 12.82
CA ASN A 27 -0.07 9.46 13.49
C ASN A 27 -0.11 7.96 13.26
N LEU A 28 1.03 7.35 12.87
CA LEU A 28 1.15 5.89 12.77
C LEU A 28 2.61 5.44 12.83
N THR A 29 2.77 4.15 13.10
CA THR A 29 4.06 3.47 13.08
C THR A 29 3.92 2.15 12.30
N VAL A 30 4.82 1.92 11.33
CA VAL A 30 4.96 0.62 10.65
C VAL A 30 6.20 -0.06 11.21
N PRO A 31 6.06 -1.18 11.93
CA PRO A 31 7.20 -1.97 12.40
C PRO A 31 8.02 -2.55 11.25
N ARG A 32 9.26 -3.01 11.54
CA ARG A 32 10.07 -3.72 10.56
C ARG A 32 9.68 -5.19 10.45
N GLY A 33 9.88 -5.76 9.24
CA GLY A 33 9.76 -7.20 8.98
C GLY A 33 8.34 -7.77 9.15
N LEU A 34 7.31 -6.93 9.12
CA LEU A 34 5.91 -7.33 9.22
C LEU A 34 5.13 -6.94 7.97
N VAL A 35 4.04 -7.67 7.75
CA VAL A 35 2.99 -7.30 6.79
C VAL A 35 1.94 -6.47 7.52
N VAL A 36 1.95 -5.15 7.28
CA VAL A 36 1.00 -4.21 7.88
C VAL A 36 -0.09 -3.86 6.86
N GLY A 37 -1.33 -4.15 7.21
CA GLY A 37 -2.51 -3.80 6.40
C GLY A 37 -3.00 -2.39 6.69
N LEU A 38 -3.14 -1.57 5.67
CA LEU A 38 -3.83 -0.27 5.74
C LEU A 38 -5.24 -0.44 5.16
N ILE A 39 -6.20 -0.70 6.03
CA ILE A 39 -7.56 -1.11 5.66
C ILE A 39 -8.53 0.05 5.85
N GLY A 40 -9.42 0.24 4.89
CA GLY A 40 -10.47 1.25 4.97
C GLY A 40 -11.19 1.47 3.63
N PRO A 41 -12.33 2.18 3.64
CA PRO A 41 -13.14 2.39 2.44
C PRO A 41 -12.38 3.19 1.37
N SER A 42 -12.87 3.11 0.13
CA SER A 42 -12.34 3.92 -0.96
C SER A 42 -12.48 5.41 -0.66
N GLY A 43 -11.46 6.20 -1.00
CA GLY A 43 -11.46 7.63 -0.76
C GLY A 43 -11.10 8.08 0.66
N CYS A 44 -10.86 7.17 1.63
CA CYS A 44 -10.52 7.57 3.00
C CYS A 44 -9.10 8.15 3.17
N GLY A 45 -8.25 8.15 2.13
CA GLY A 45 -6.92 8.76 2.17
C GLY A 45 -5.75 7.80 2.09
N LYS A 46 -5.95 6.46 1.95
CA LYS A 46 -4.88 5.44 1.89
C LYS A 46 -3.79 5.77 0.88
N THR A 47 -4.16 5.98 -0.39
CA THR A 47 -3.22 6.34 -1.46
C THR A 47 -2.47 7.64 -1.16
N THR A 48 -3.13 8.65 -0.57
CA THR A 48 -2.50 9.91 -0.18
C THR A 48 -1.44 9.68 0.89
N LEU A 49 -1.73 8.87 1.90
CA LEU A 49 -0.78 8.47 2.93
C LEU A 49 0.40 7.70 2.34
N MET A 50 0.14 6.70 1.50
CA MET A 50 1.20 5.92 0.85
C MET A 50 2.11 6.78 -0.01
N ARG A 51 1.54 7.72 -0.78
CA ARG A 51 2.31 8.70 -1.56
C ARG A 51 3.15 9.63 -0.68
N ALA A 52 2.66 9.99 0.51
CA ALA A 52 3.45 10.75 1.47
C ALA A 52 4.62 9.92 2.03
N ILE A 53 4.41 8.64 2.31
CA ILE A 53 5.45 7.71 2.77
C ILE A 53 6.54 7.53 1.71
N VAL A 54 6.18 7.35 0.45
CA VAL A 54 7.19 7.22 -0.63
C VAL A 54 7.78 8.57 -1.06
N GLY A 55 7.25 9.69 -0.56
CA GLY A 55 7.79 11.04 -0.77
C GLY A 55 7.39 11.70 -2.09
N VAL A 56 6.28 11.25 -2.71
CA VAL A 56 5.75 11.84 -3.96
C VAL A 56 4.49 12.69 -3.71
N GLN A 57 4.02 12.78 -2.45
CA GLN A 57 2.93 13.64 -2.02
C GLN A 57 3.49 14.89 -1.33
N ILE A 58 3.01 16.07 -1.73
CA ILE A 58 3.28 17.29 -0.98
C ILE A 58 2.46 17.24 0.32
N VAL A 59 3.15 17.30 1.46
CA VAL A 59 2.53 17.36 2.79
C VAL A 59 2.40 18.81 3.22
N GLN A 60 1.32 19.13 3.94
CA GLN A 60 1.05 20.49 4.42
C GLN A 60 1.81 20.76 5.72
N SER A 61 1.78 19.82 6.64
CA SER A 61 2.49 19.85 7.92
C SER A 61 2.69 18.43 8.45
N GLY A 62 3.47 18.31 9.53
CA GLY A 62 3.84 17.03 10.13
C GLY A 62 5.12 16.46 9.55
N THR A 63 5.45 15.24 9.95
CA THR A 63 6.69 14.57 9.52
C THR A 63 6.43 13.13 9.13
N VAL A 64 7.12 12.69 8.07
CA VAL A 64 7.17 11.28 7.65
C VAL A 64 8.62 10.83 7.60
N THR A 65 8.95 9.87 8.44
CA THR A 65 10.28 9.26 8.52
C THR A 65 10.19 7.81 8.03
N VAL A 66 11.03 7.46 7.07
CA VAL A 66 11.09 6.12 6.46
C VAL A 66 12.49 5.57 6.61
N LEU A 67 12.62 4.39 7.21
CA LEU A 67 13.91 3.74 7.49
C LEU A 67 14.92 4.68 8.18
N GLY A 68 14.42 5.54 9.09
CA GLY A 68 15.20 6.53 9.83
C GLY A 68 15.59 7.79 9.05
N ARG A 69 15.00 8.03 7.87
CA ARG A 69 15.29 9.19 7.02
C ARG A 69 13.99 9.92 6.62
N PRO A 70 14.03 11.23 6.32
CA PRO A 70 12.86 11.92 5.78
C PRO A 70 12.36 11.26 4.50
N ALA A 71 11.03 11.11 4.37
CA ALA A 71 10.39 10.55 3.17
C ALA A 71 10.86 11.26 1.90
N GLY A 72 11.00 10.54 0.78
CA GLY A 72 11.46 11.09 -0.50
C GLY A 72 12.96 11.41 -0.59
N SER A 73 13.75 11.25 0.50
CA SER A 73 15.18 11.49 0.45
C SER A 73 15.90 10.53 -0.51
N ALA A 74 16.92 11.03 -1.23
CA ALA A 74 17.61 10.28 -2.28
C ALA A 74 18.12 8.87 -1.84
N PRO A 75 18.65 8.66 -0.61
CA PRO A 75 19.06 7.33 -0.18
C PRO A 75 17.93 6.29 -0.07
N LEU A 76 16.65 6.72 -0.02
CA LEU A 76 15.51 5.82 0.07
C LEU A 76 15.10 5.22 -1.28
N ARG A 77 15.50 5.82 -2.41
CA ARG A 77 15.06 5.41 -3.76
C ARG A 77 15.34 3.95 -4.11
N ARG A 78 16.37 3.35 -3.53
CA ARG A 78 16.74 1.93 -3.71
C ARG A 78 16.28 1.04 -2.56
N ARG A 79 15.79 1.64 -1.47
CA ARG A 79 15.42 0.93 -0.25
C ARG A 79 13.91 0.82 -0.08
N VAL A 80 13.13 1.55 -0.89
CA VAL A 80 11.67 1.57 -0.86
C VAL A 80 11.14 1.22 -2.24
N GLY A 81 10.39 0.13 -2.33
CA GLY A 81 9.62 -0.24 -3.52
C GLY A 81 8.19 0.28 -3.39
N TYR A 82 7.60 0.74 -4.49
CA TYR A 82 6.23 1.21 -4.53
C TYR A 82 5.48 0.60 -5.71
N VAL A 83 4.34 -0.02 -5.44
CA VAL A 83 3.39 -0.51 -6.44
C VAL A 83 2.14 0.34 -6.34
N THR A 84 1.77 0.98 -7.44
CA THR A 84 0.54 1.76 -7.58
C THR A 84 -0.64 0.86 -7.94
N GLN A 85 -1.86 1.34 -7.70
CA GLN A 85 -3.10 0.62 -8.03
C GLN A 85 -3.15 0.19 -9.50
N ASP A 86 -2.75 1.08 -10.43
CA ASP A 86 -2.55 0.73 -11.83
C ASP A 86 -1.14 0.15 -12.03
N ALA A 87 -1.04 -0.93 -12.80
CA ALA A 87 0.24 -1.56 -13.10
C ALA A 87 1.17 -0.58 -13.85
N SER A 88 2.31 -0.25 -13.24
CA SER A 88 3.29 0.67 -13.81
C SER A 88 4.25 -0.08 -14.74
N VAL A 89 3.74 -0.52 -15.91
CA VAL A 89 4.49 -1.28 -16.91
C VAL A 89 4.31 -0.68 -18.31
N TYR A 90 5.29 -0.88 -19.18
CA TYR A 90 5.24 -0.49 -20.61
C TYR A 90 4.68 -1.65 -21.41
N ASP A 91 3.53 -1.46 -22.04
CA ASP A 91 2.79 -2.50 -22.75
C ASP A 91 3.50 -3.04 -24.00
N ASP A 92 4.31 -2.20 -24.63
CA ASP A 92 5.12 -2.47 -25.84
C ASP A 92 6.48 -3.13 -25.53
N LEU A 93 6.81 -3.31 -24.26
CA LEU A 93 8.00 -4.03 -23.82
C LEU A 93 7.64 -5.41 -23.30
N THR A 94 8.54 -6.38 -23.46
CA THR A 94 8.41 -7.69 -22.81
C THR A 94 8.56 -7.53 -21.28
N VAL A 95 8.11 -8.55 -20.52
CA VAL A 95 8.32 -8.61 -19.05
C VAL A 95 9.80 -8.33 -18.73
N ARG A 96 10.71 -9.07 -19.35
CA ARG A 96 12.16 -8.92 -19.12
C ARG A 96 12.66 -7.52 -19.51
N GLN A 97 12.19 -6.94 -20.61
CA GLN A 97 12.58 -5.59 -21.02
C GLN A 97 12.10 -4.52 -20.06
N ASN A 98 10.87 -4.63 -19.54
CA ASN A 98 10.36 -3.76 -18.47
C ASN A 98 11.30 -3.79 -17.25
N LEU A 99 11.65 -4.99 -16.78
CA LEU A 99 12.51 -5.16 -15.60
C LEU A 99 13.95 -4.67 -15.86
N LEU A 100 14.49 -4.88 -17.05
CA LEU A 100 15.80 -4.33 -17.45
C LEU A 100 15.79 -2.79 -17.47
N TYR A 101 14.68 -2.18 -17.92
CA TYR A 101 14.51 -0.73 -17.90
C TYR A 101 14.52 -0.21 -16.45
N PHE A 102 13.64 -0.73 -15.57
CA PHE A 102 13.59 -0.30 -14.17
C PHE A 102 14.90 -0.57 -13.43
N ARG A 103 15.53 -1.71 -13.68
CA ARG A 103 16.87 -2.04 -13.20
C ARG A 103 17.90 -0.97 -13.56
N SER A 104 17.87 -0.49 -14.82
CA SER A 104 18.78 0.55 -15.29
C SER A 104 18.57 1.88 -14.57
N VAL A 105 17.30 2.26 -14.35
CA VAL A 105 16.92 3.48 -13.60
C VAL A 105 17.40 3.39 -12.14
N LEU A 106 17.24 2.23 -11.50
CA LEU A 106 17.68 2.00 -10.13
C LEU A 106 19.19 1.82 -9.99
N GLY A 107 19.89 1.46 -11.07
CA GLY A 107 21.33 1.19 -11.08
C GLY A 107 21.71 -0.03 -10.22
N VAL A 108 20.87 -1.07 -10.25
CA VAL A 108 21.11 -2.34 -9.53
C VAL A 108 21.77 -3.39 -10.45
N PRO A 109 22.36 -4.48 -9.94
CA PRO A 109 23.02 -5.52 -10.71
C PRO A 109 22.08 -6.18 -11.74
N ARG A 110 22.66 -6.74 -12.81
CA ARG A 110 21.89 -7.27 -13.93
C ARG A 110 21.20 -8.61 -13.62
N ASP A 111 21.81 -9.41 -12.80
CA ASP A 111 21.33 -10.70 -12.27
C ASP A 111 20.11 -10.56 -11.35
N ASP A 112 19.88 -9.36 -10.81
CA ASP A 112 18.69 -9.06 -10.00
C ASP A 112 17.38 -9.19 -10.79
N VAL A 113 17.43 -9.03 -12.12
CA VAL A 113 16.26 -9.22 -13.00
C VAL A 113 15.80 -10.69 -12.99
N ASP A 114 16.73 -11.63 -13.06
CA ASP A 114 16.39 -13.05 -13.03
C ASP A 114 15.84 -13.46 -11.65
N ARG A 115 16.44 -12.94 -10.58
CA ARG A 115 15.95 -13.13 -9.21
C ARG A 115 14.50 -12.67 -9.04
N VAL A 116 14.12 -11.47 -9.51
CA VAL A 116 12.75 -10.99 -9.33
C VAL A 116 11.77 -11.70 -10.26
N ILE A 117 12.17 -12.14 -11.46
CA ILE A 117 11.35 -12.97 -12.36
C ILE A 117 10.98 -14.28 -11.67
N GLU A 118 11.95 -14.96 -11.04
CA GLU A 118 11.71 -16.18 -10.29
C GLU A 118 10.83 -15.93 -9.05
N ALA A 119 11.17 -14.91 -8.26
CA ALA A 119 10.44 -14.60 -7.04
C ALA A 119 8.96 -14.26 -7.25
N THR A 120 8.58 -13.82 -8.45
CA THR A 120 7.20 -13.42 -8.80
C THR A 120 6.53 -14.41 -9.76
N ASP A 121 7.11 -15.58 -10.00
CA ASP A 121 6.60 -16.63 -10.89
C ASP A 121 6.36 -16.14 -12.33
N LEU A 122 7.21 -15.23 -12.82
CA LEU A 122 7.13 -14.65 -14.16
C LEU A 122 8.00 -15.34 -15.21
N ALA A 123 8.73 -16.41 -14.85
CA ALA A 123 9.64 -17.10 -15.76
C ALA A 123 8.96 -17.56 -17.08
N PRO A 124 7.74 -18.14 -17.07
CA PRO A 124 7.04 -18.54 -18.31
C PRO A 124 6.67 -17.36 -19.22
N TYR A 125 6.58 -16.15 -18.67
CA TYR A 125 6.10 -14.96 -19.35
C TYR A 125 7.22 -13.96 -19.70
N ALA A 126 8.47 -14.27 -19.33
CA ALA A 126 9.59 -13.31 -19.41
C ALA A 126 9.83 -12.71 -20.81
N GLY A 127 9.52 -13.48 -21.88
CA GLY A 127 9.63 -13.04 -23.26
C GLY A 127 8.33 -12.47 -23.86
N GLN A 128 7.20 -12.46 -23.14
CA GLN A 128 5.93 -11.96 -23.64
C GLN A 128 5.80 -10.45 -23.45
N LEU A 129 5.10 -9.78 -24.36
CA LEU A 129 4.77 -8.36 -24.22
C LEU A 129 3.86 -8.14 -23.02
N ALA A 130 4.14 -7.12 -22.20
CA ALA A 130 3.35 -6.81 -21.02
C ALA A 130 1.88 -6.49 -21.36
N GLY A 131 1.62 -5.88 -22.52
CA GLY A 131 0.28 -5.60 -23.01
C GLY A 131 -0.56 -6.84 -23.35
N SER A 132 0.06 -8.02 -23.56
CA SER A 132 -0.64 -9.28 -23.82
C SER A 132 -0.94 -10.09 -22.55
N LEU A 133 -0.47 -9.64 -21.40
CA LEU A 133 -0.64 -10.34 -20.13
C LEU A 133 -2.02 -10.08 -19.52
N SER A 134 -2.51 -11.02 -18.70
CA SER A 134 -3.68 -10.78 -17.84
C SER A 134 -3.41 -9.66 -16.81
N GLY A 135 -4.47 -9.08 -16.26
CA GLY A 135 -4.34 -8.05 -15.22
C GLY A 135 -3.48 -8.52 -14.03
N GLY A 136 -3.68 -9.76 -13.55
CA GLY A 136 -2.89 -10.32 -12.47
C GLY A 136 -1.42 -10.52 -12.82
N GLN A 137 -1.12 -10.95 -14.05
CA GLN A 137 0.26 -11.06 -14.53
C GLN A 137 0.94 -9.69 -14.63
N ARG A 138 0.23 -8.66 -15.12
CA ARG A 138 0.74 -7.27 -15.17
C ARG A 138 1.02 -6.73 -13.76
N SER A 139 0.15 -7.00 -12.79
CA SER A 139 0.39 -6.65 -11.38
C SER A 139 1.65 -7.32 -10.83
N ARG A 140 1.91 -8.60 -11.18
CA ARG A 140 3.15 -9.29 -10.82
C ARG A 140 4.39 -8.65 -11.46
N VAL A 141 4.31 -8.18 -12.71
CA VAL A 141 5.42 -7.44 -13.36
C VAL A 141 5.71 -6.13 -12.62
N SER A 142 4.66 -5.38 -12.24
CA SER A 142 4.79 -4.17 -11.44
C SER A 142 5.45 -4.45 -10.07
N LEU A 143 5.03 -5.54 -9.41
CA LEU A 143 5.63 -5.99 -8.16
C LEU A 143 7.10 -6.41 -8.35
N ALA A 144 7.43 -7.16 -9.41
CA ALA A 144 8.80 -7.54 -9.73
C ALA A 144 9.69 -6.30 -9.92
N GLY A 145 9.18 -5.26 -10.59
CA GLY A 145 9.86 -3.97 -10.71
C GLY A 145 10.14 -3.31 -9.37
N ALA A 146 9.16 -3.35 -8.44
CA ALA A 146 9.30 -2.80 -7.09
C ALA A 146 10.25 -3.61 -6.19
N LEU A 147 10.48 -4.91 -6.50
CA LEU A 147 11.40 -5.80 -5.78
C LEU A 147 12.86 -5.68 -6.25
N LEU A 148 13.13 -4.98 -7.35
CA LEU A 148 14.50 -4.75 -7.82
C LEU A 148 15.32 -4.01 -6.75
N GLY A 149 16.55 -4.47 -6.52
CA GLY A 149 17.43 -3.92 -5.50
C GLY A 149 17.14 -4.39 -4.08
N SER A 150 16.25 -5.36 -3.90
CA SER A 150 15.90 -5.94 -2.57
C SER A 150 15.53 -4.86 -1.55
N PRO A 151 14.41 -4.14 -1.75
CA PRO A 151 14.02 -3.03 -0.87
C PRO A 151 13.74 -3.51 0.56
N GLU A 152 14.03 -2.65 1.54
CA GLU A 152 13.74 -2.90 2.96
C GLU A 152 12.28 -2.61 3.31
N LEU A 153 11.59 -1.79 2.49
CA LEU A 153 10.19 -1.46 2.62
C LEU A 153 9.49 -1.58 1.26
N LEU A 154 8.38 -2.31 1.22
CA LEU A 154 7.43 -2.31 0.11
C LEU A 154 6.15 -1.60 0.51
N VAL A 155 5.71 -0.65 -0.31
CA VAL A 155 4.43 0.04 -0.20
C VAL A 155 3.57 -0.41 -1.38
N LEU A 156 2.45 -1.07 -1.10
CA LEU A 156 1.62 -1.75 -2.11
C LEU A 156 0.19 -1.19 -2.05
N ASP A 157 -0.17 -0.40 -3.06
CA ASP A 157 -1.48 0.26 -3.11
C ASP A 157 -2.50 -0.62 -3.85
N GLU A 158 -3.38 -1.28 -3.09
CA GLU A 158 -4.44 -2.20 -3.54
C GLU A 158 -3.93 -3.31 -4.51
N PRO A 159 -2.85 -4.04 -4.16
CA PRO A 159 -2.16 -4.95 -5.09
C PRO A 159 -2.97 -6.19 -5.48
N THR A 160 -4.07 -6.47 -4.79
CA THR A 160 -4.92 -7.66 -4.95
C THR A 160 -6.21 -7.39 -5.72
N VAL A 161 -6.46 -6.13 -6.07
CA VAL A 161 -7.67 -5.72 -6.81
C VAL A 161 -7.69 -6.37 -8.20
N GLY A 162 -8.84 -6.96 -8.55
CA GLY A 162 -9.03 -7.61 -9.85
C GLY A 162 -8.34 -8.97 -10.01
N LEU A 163 -7.74 -9.52 -8.95
CA LEU A 163 -7.19 -10.87 -8.96
C LEU A 163 -8.26 -11.90 -8.62
N ASP A 164 -8.20 -13.05 -9.29
CA ASP A 164 -8.96 -14.21 -8.88
C ASP A 164 -8.50 -14.73 -7.49
N PRO A 165 -9.31 -15.57 -6.82
CA PRO A 165 -8.98 -16.06 -5.47
C PRO A 165 -7.67 -16.84 -5.38
N VAL A 166 -7.27 -17.58 -6.41
CA VAL A 166 -6.04 -18.40 -6.40
C VAL A 166 -4.82 -17.48 -6.46
N LEU A 167 -4.80 -16.56 -7.43
CA LEU A 167 -3.72 -15.58 -7.58
C LEU A 167 -3.57 -14.70 -6.33
N ARG A 168 -4.69 -14.37 -5.67
CA ARG A 168 -4.68 -13.61 -4.41
C ARG A 168 -3.97 -14.38 -3.29
N VAL A 169 -4.27 -15.66 -3.13
CA VAL A 169 -3.60 -16.52 -2.12
C VAL A 169 -2.10 -16.62 -2.39
N GLU A 170 -1.70 -16.83 -3.65
CA GLU A 170 -0.29 -16.90 -4.04
C GLU A 170 0.45 -15.59 -3.74
N LEU A 171 -0.18 -14.45 -4.03
CA LEU A 171 0.40 -13.13 -3.79
C LEU A 171 0.60 -12.86 -2.28
N TRP A 172 -0.39 -13.20 -1.45
CA TRP A 172 -0.25 -13.12 0.00
C TRP A 172 0.85 -14.06 0.52
N GLY A 173 0.97 -15.26 -0.04
CA GLY A 173 2.09 -16.17 0.26
C GLY A 173 3.45 -15.54 -0.06
N LEU A 174 3.56 -14.80 -1.17
CA LEU A 174 4.78 -14.07 -1.51
C LEU A 174 5.05 -12.95 -0.49
N PHE A 175 4.04 -12.17 -0.07
CA PHE A 175 4.21 -11.11 0.92
C PHE A 175 4.76 -11.65 2.25
N HIS A 176 4.23 -12.76 2.73
CA HIS A 176 4.75 -13.41 3.96
C HIS A 176 6.19 -13.93 3.80
N ARG A 177 6.54 -14.51 2.64
CA ARG A 177 7.93 -14.90 2.37
C ARG A 177 8.88 -13.71 2.39
N LEU A 178 8.49 -12.57 1.82
CA LEU A 178 9.28 -11.34 1.83
C LEU A 178 9.43 -10.78 3.25
N ALA A 179 8.37 -10.78 4.04
CA ALA A 179 8.41 -10.35 5.44
C ALA A 179 9.33 -11.25 6.28
N ALA A 180 9.22 -12.56 6.12
CA ALA A 180 10.10 -13.54 6.78
C ALA A 180 11.58 -13.37 6.39
N ALA A 181 11.86 -12.84 5.18
CA ALA A 181 13.20 -12.48 4.72
C ALA A 181 13.66 -11.08 5.22
N GLY A 182 12.84 -10.37 6.01
CA GLY A 182 13.17 -9.10 6.64
C GLY A 182 12.66 -7.85 5.90
N THR A 183 11.96 -7.98 4.78
CA THR A 183 11.30 -6.85 4.11
C THR A 183 10.07 -6.43 4.91
N SER A 184 9.90 -5.13 5.15
CA SER A 184 8.67 -4.58 5.74
C SER A 184 7.65 -4.32 4.63
N LEU A 185 6.37 -4.63 4.84
CA LEU A 185 5.33 -4.40 3.85
C LEU A 185 4.22 -3.52 4.45
N LEU A 186 3.80 -2.51 3.69
CA LEU A 186 2.59 -1.74 3.94
C LEU A 186 1.65 -1.97 2.75
N VAL A 187 0.55 -2.69 2.99
CA VAL A 187 -0.39 -3.13 1.96
C VAL A 187 -1.74 -2.45 2.19
N SER A 188 -2.20 -1.62 1.24
CA SER A 188 -3.56 -1.10 1.33
C SER A 188 -4.57 -2.07 0.76
N SER A 189 -5.76 -2.10 1.39
CA SER A 189 -6.92 -2.80 0.85
C SER A 189 -8.22 -2.12 1.30
N HIS A 190 -9.26 -2.30 0.50
CA HIS A 190 -10.63 -2.00 0.90
C HIS A 190 -11.44 -3.28 1.17
N VAL A 191 -10.81 -4.45 1.04
CA VAL A 191 -11.41 -5.78 1.26
C VAL A 191 -11.12 -6.22 2.69
N MET A 192 -12.15 -6.28 3.52
CA MET A 192 -12.00 -6.61 4.95
C MET A 192 -11.51 -8.03 5.20
N ASP A 193 -11.82 -9.00 4.31
CA ASP A 193 -11.34 -10.39 4.40
C ASP A 193 -9.81 -10.50 4.33
N GLU A 194 -9.13 -9.52 3.75
CA GLU A 194 -7.67 -9.49 3.67
C GLU A 194 -7.00 -9.09 4.99
N ALA A 195 -7.75 -8.45 5.87
CA ALA A 195 -7.24 -7.99 7.16
C ALA A 195 -6.69 -9.15 8.02
N GLY A 196 -7.35 -10.31 7.99
CA GLY A 196 -6.90 -11.50 8.71
C GLY A 196 -5.57 -12.08 8.22
N ARG A 197 -5.06 -11.62 7.07
CA ARG A 197 -3.78 -12.04 6.50
C ARG A 197 -2.60 -11.16 6.91
N CYS A 198 -2.87 -10.04 7.59
CA CYS A 198 -1.85 -9.09 8.04
C CYS A 198 -1.39 -9.42 9.46
N ASP A 199 -0.11 -9.14 9.75
CA ASP A 199 0.43 -9.26 11.11
C ASP A 199 -0.08 -8.12 12.00
N ARG A 200 -0.34 -6.94 11.42
CA ARG A 200 -0.84 -5.74 12.08
C ARG A 200 -1.78 -4.98 11.15
N LEU A 201 -2.78 -4.33 11.72
CA LEU A 201 -3.80 -3.55 11.01
C LEU A 201 -3.76 -2.08 11.43
N LEU A 202 -3.82 -1.22 10.42
CA LEU A 202 -4.11 0.20 10.53
C LEU A 202 -5.49 0.41 9.90
N LEU A 203 -6.52 0.59 10.73
CA LEU A 203 -7.87 0.85 10.22
C LEU A 203 -8.05 2.34 10.00
N MET A 204 -8.34 2.73 8.75
CA MET A 204 -8.38 4.12 8.33
C MET A 204 -9.77 4.54 7.86
N ARG A 205 -10.23 5.73 8.29
CA ARG A 205 -11.46 6.37 7.81
C ARG A 205 -11.35 7.90 7.89
N GLY A 206 -11.86 8.59 6.87
CA GLY A 206 -11.95 10.06 6.87
C GLY A 206 -10.61 10.78 7.11
N GLY A 207 -9.48 10.20 6.69
CA GLY A 207 -8.16 10.81 6.88
C GLY A 207 -7.52 10.57 8.24
N GLU A 208 -8.11 9.71 9.08
CA GLU A 208 -7.65 9.38 10.44
C GLU A 208 -7.44 7.88 10.61
N ILE A 209 -6.56 7.47 11.54
CA ILE A 209 -6.41 6.07 11.98
C ILE A 209 -7.36 5.83 13.14
N LEU A 210 -8.33 4.92 12.95
CA LEU A 210 -9.29 4.52 13.99
C LEU A 210 -8.73 3.48 14.95
N ALA A 211 -7.88 2.59 14.44
CA ALA A 211 -7.23 1.54 15.24
C ALA A 211 -5.88 1.17 14.64
N ASP A 212 -4.97 0.76 15.51
CA ASP A 212 -3.63 0.27 15.21
C ASP A 212 -3.33 -0.92 16.12
N ASP A 213 -3.62 -2.15 15.67
CA ASP A 213 -3.46 -3.37 16.47
C ASP A 213 -3.25 -4.61 15.57
N THR A 214 -3.01 -5.76 16.18
CA THR A 214 -3.10 -7.05 15.51
C THR A 214 -4.56 -7.40 15.20
N PRO A 215 -4.85 -8.27 14.20
CA PRO A 215 -6.23 -8.74 13.98
C PRO A 215 -6.88 -9.31 15.25
N ALA A 216 -6.16 -10.14 15.99
CA ALA A 216 -6.67 -10.73 17.22
C ALA A 216 -6.91 -9.70 18.33
N GLY A 217 -6.00 -8.72 18.48
CA GLY A 217 -6.16 -7.62 19.45
C GLY A 217 -7.39 -6.78 19.15
N LEU A 218 -7.60 -6.46 17.88
CA LEU A 218 -8.77 -5.71 17.42
C LEU A 218 -10.09 -6.43 17.76
N LEU A 219 -10.19 -7.73 17.46
CA LEU A 219 -11.38 -8.53 17.77
C LEU A 219 -11.62 -8.60 19.28
N GLY A 220 -10.54 -8.78 20.08
CA GLY A 220 -10.63 -8.81 21.54
C GLY A 220 -11.11 -7.49 22.13
N THR A 221 -10.61 -6.36 21.63
CA THR A 221 -10.99 -5.02 22.13
C THR A 221 -12.42 -4.64 21.76
N THR A 222 -12.88 -5.03 20.58
CA THR A 222 -14.25 -4.71 20.11
C THR A 222 -15.30 -5.75 20.52
N GLY A 223 -14.88 -6.93 20.97
CA GLY A 223 -15.79 -8.04 21.30
C GLY A 223 -16.51 -8.62 20.08
N THR A 224 -15.92 -8.49 18.88
CA THR A 224 -16.51 -8.93 17.61
C THR A 224 -15.84 -10.21 17.10
N HIS A 225 -16.46 -10.86 16.10
CA HIS A 225 -15.97 -12.14 15.56
C HIS A 225 -15.19 -12.00 14.26
N ASP A 226 -15.27 -10.83 13.59
CA ASP A 226 -14.56 -10.54 12.35
C ASP A 226 -14.14 -9.06 12.30
N VAL A 227 -13.21 -8.75 11.39
CA VAL A 227 -12.62 -7.40 11.29
C VAL A 227 -13.62 -6.38 10.72
N GLU A 228 -14.60 -6.80 9.90
CA GLU A 228 -15.64 -5.91 9.38
C GLU A 228 -16.55 -5.43 10.51
N ALA A 229 -17.02 -6.35 11.35
CA ALA A 229 -17.81 -6.01 12.53
C ALA A 229 -17.01 -5.13 13.52
N ALA A 230 -15.71 -5.42 13.71
CA ALA A 230 -14.81 -4.59 14.50
C ALA A 230 -14.71 -3.17 13.97
N PHE A 231 -14.53 -3.02 12.66
CA PHE A 231 -14.46 -1.72 12.00
C PHE A 231 -15.76 -0.93 12.16
N LEU A 232 -16.93 -1.57 11.99
CA LEU A 232 -18.23 -0.92 12.20
C LEU A 232 -18.45 -0.48 13.65
N ALA A 233 -18.03 -1.30 14.63
CA ALA A 233 -18.10 -0.97 16.05
C ALA A 233 -17.22 0.25 16.38
N LEU A 234 -16.01 0.32 15.84
CA LEU A 234 -15.12 1.47 16.01
C LEU A 234 -15.70 2.75 15.40
N ILE A 235 -16.33 2.65 14.24
CA ILE A 235 -17.01 3.79 13.61
C ILE A 235 -18.15 4.31 14.50
N ALA A 236 -18.94 3.42 15.07
CA ALA A 236 -20.06 3.79 15.95
C ALA A 236 -19.58 4.49 17.23
N SER A 237 -18.39 4.12 17.73
CA SER A 237 -17.78 4.73 18.92
C SER A 237 -17.03 6.05 18.64
N HIS A 238 -16.75 6.39 17.35
CA HIS A 238 -16.07 7.62 16.94
C HIS A 238 -16.96 8.50 16.05
N PRO A 239 -17.94 9.24 16.58
CA PRO A 239 -18.94 9.99 15.79
C PRO A 239 -18.33 11.10 14.91
N SER A 240 -17.11 11.59 15.21
CA SER A 240 -16.42 12.61 14.42
C SER A 240 -16.07 12.12 13.00
N ALA A 241 -15.78 10.84 12.82
CA ALA A 241 -15.48 10.23 11.53
C ALA A 241 -16.74 10.04 10.63
N ALA A 242 -17.95 10.23 11.18
CA ALA A 242 -19.20 10.04 10.46
C ALA A 242 -19.58 11.21 9.53
N LYS A 243 -18.97 12.39 9.67
CA LYS A 243 -19.36 13.61 8.90
C LYS A 243 -18.66 13.80 7.55
N ALA A 244 -17.74 12.93 7.15
CA ALA A 244 -17.03 13.02 5.88
C ALA A 244 -17.63 12.09 4.80
N SER A 245 -18.94 12.21 4.52
CA SER A 245 -19.50 11.67 3.27
C SER A 245 -19.36 12.73 2.18
N PRO A 246 -18.81 12.43 0.99
CA PRO A 246 -18.81 13.37 -0.12
C PRO A 246 -20.27 13.57 -0.57
N GLY A 247 -20.73 14.83 -0.53
CA GLY A 247 -22.02 15.24 -1.09
C GLY A 247 -22.10 14.77 -2.54
N GLY A 248 -23.18 14.04 -2.88
CA GLY A 248 -23.54 13.75 -4.25
C GLY A 248 -23.79 15.04 -5.03
N PRO A 249 -23.71 15.01 -6.37
CA PRO A 249 -23.93 16.19 -7.17
C PRO A 249 -25.38 16.69 -6.99
N GLU A 250 -25.52 17.95 -6.58
CA GLU A 250 -26.78 18.69 -6.67
C GLU A 250 -27.24 18.67 -8.13
N GLN A 251 -28.36 18.01 -8.37
CA GLN A 251 -29.12 18.18 -9.63
C GLN A 251 -29.66 19.61 -9.60
N THR A 252 -29.07 20.48 -10.39
CA THR A 252 -29.67 21.77 -10.76
C THR A 252 -30.85 21.47 -11.71
N ASP A 253 -32.03 21.56 -11.14
CA ASP A 253 -33.30 21.60 -11.89
C ASP A 253 -33.42 22.96 -12.61
N GLU A 254 -33.04 23.02 -13.86
CA GLU A 254 -33.36 24.17 -14.72
C GLU A 254 -34.82 24.00 -15.24
N GLY A 255 -35.75 24.58 -14.43
CA GLY A 255 -37.12 24.78 -14.85
C GLY A 255 -37.22 25.82 -15.98
N HIS A 256 -37.78 25.39 -17.08
CA HIS A 256 -38.25 26.21 -18.19
C HIS A 256 -39.32 27.21 -17.75
N SER A 257 -39.17 28.45 -18.17
CA SER A 257 -40.24 29.34 -18.59
C SER A 257 -39.73 30.25 -19.69
#